data_dc302199d095d81b95728f7101e0422b
#
_entry.id   dc302199d095d81b95728f7101e0422b
#
_cell.length_a   1.000
_cell.length_b   1.000
_cell.length_c   1.000
_cell.angle_alpha   90.00
_cell.angle_beta   90.00
_cell.angle_gamma   90.00
#
_symmetry.space_group_name_H-M   'P 1'
#
loop_
_entity.id
_entity.type
_entity.pdbx_description
1 polymer ?
#
loop_
_entity_poly.entity_id
_entity_poly.type
_entity_poly.pdbx_seq_one_letter_code
_entity_poly.pdbx_strand_id
1 'polypeptide(L)'
;MSSSDRVTVADVMSSPLETISKDATVEEAAERMRELDINALVVPTNPRAIVSSTDVLDAVAEGRNVADLTVSDVMTEDVETVSPDLYMEEVAAMMETYGIKHLPVVDDDYVGMISSTDVTATLS
;
A
#
# COMPACT_ATOMS: atom_id res chain seq x y z
N MET A 1 10.07 -0.02 30.90
CA MET A 1 9.75 0.10 30.41
C MET A 1 9.06 0.23 29.67
N SER A 2 8.85 0.00 29.55
CA SER A 2 8.00 0.13 29.03
C SER A 2 7.52 0.60 27.72
N SER A 3 7.30 1.82 27.34
CA SER A 3 6.98 2.22 25.97
C SER A 3 8.03 1.76 24.97
N SER A 4 9.23 1.47 25.40
CA SER A 4 10.30 0.96 24.52
C SER A 4 9.98 -0.43 23.94
N ASP A 5 9.00 -1.11 24.52
CA ASP A 5 8.58 -2.44 24.03
C ASP A 5 7.53 -2.35 22.92
N ARG A 6 7.00 -1.16 22.67
CA ARG A 6 5.97 -0.97 21.63
C ARG A 6 6.63 -0.81 20.27
N VAL A 7 6.04 -1.47 19.28
CA VAL A 7 6.53 -1.43 17.90
C VAL A 7 5.85 -0.31 17.13
N THR A 8 6.64 0.53 16.49
CA THR A 8 6.13 1.62 15.66
C THR A 8 6.11 1.23 14.19
N VAL A 9 5.41 2.04 13.40
CA VAL A 9 5.37 1.88 11.95
C VAL A 9 6.78 1.88 11.36
N ALA A 10 7.64 2.81 11.83
CA ALA A 10 9.02 2.92 11.34
C ALA A 10 9.81 1.62 11.51
N ASP A 11 9.49 0.86 12.57
CA ASP A 11 10.20 -0.40 12.87
C ASP A 11 9.87 -1.52 11.89
N VAL A 12 8.74 -1.42 11.20
CA VAL A 12 8.15 -2.54 10.44
C VAL A 12 7.94 -2.21 8.97
N MET A 13 7.76 -0.94 8.62
CA MET A 13 7.41 -0.53 7.25
C MET A 13 8.41 -1.03 6.21
N SER A 14 7.90 -1.30 5.00
CA SER A 14 8.75 -1.58 3.85
C SER A 14 9.27 -0.27 3.28
N SER A 15 10.56 -0.24 2.95
CA SER A 15 11.23 0.96 2.46
C SER A 15 12.38 0.54 1.55
N PRO A 16 12.70 1.27 0.47
CA PRO A 16 12.03 2.47 -0.01
C PRO A 16 10.65 2.17 -0.59
N LEU A 17 9.87 3.21 -0.75
CA LEU A 17 8.54 3.11 -1.33
C LEU A 17 8.64 2.91 -2.85
N GLU A 18 7.93 1.93 -3.36
CA GLU A 18 7.90 1.65 -4.80
C GLU A 18 6.73 2.37 -5.45
N THR A 19 6.97 2.93 -6.63
CA THR A 19 5.97 3.71 -7.36
C THR A 19 5.75 3.17 -8.76
N ILE A 20 4.65 3.57 -9.39
CA ILE A 20 4.36 3.28 -10.78
C ILE A 20 3.59 4.46 -11.38
N SER A 21 3.80 4.73 -12.66
CA SER A 21 3.08 5.80 -13.37
C SER A 21 1.60 5.47 -13.51
N LYS A 22 0.74 6.48 -13.41
CA LYS A 22 -0.69 6.32 -13.66
C LYS A 22 -0.97 5.87 -15.10
N ASP A 23 -0.05 6.15 -16.01
CA ASP A 23 -0.20 5.82 -17.44
C ASP A 23 0.34 4.44 -17.80
N ALA A 24 0.99 3.77 -16.87
CA ALA A 24 1.43 2.38 -17.06
C ALA A 24 0.20 1.48 -17.15
N THR A 25 0.36 0.33 -17.77
CA THR A 25 -0.75 -0.63 -17.84
C THR A 25 -0.89 -1.38 -16.52
N VAL A 26 -2.08 -1.92 -16.29
CA VAL A 26 -2.34 -2.77 -15.13
C VAL A 26 -1.44 -4.01 -15.18
N GLU A 27 -1.19 -4.53 -16.40
CA GLU A 27 -0.27 -5.66 -16.60
C GLU A 27 1.15 -5.32 -16.13
N GLU A 28 1.64 -4.12 -16.47
CA GLU A 28 2.95 -3.65 -16.01
C GLU A 28 3.01 -3.54 -14.49
N ALA A 29 1.92 -3.05 -13.87
CA ALA A 29 1.83 -2.97 -12.41
C ALA A 29 1.93 -4.36 -11.78
N ALA A 30 1.21 -5.34 -12.34
CA ALA A 30 1.24 -6.72 -11.87
C ALA A 30 2.65 -7.32 -11.97
N GLU A 31 3.31 -7.09 -13.11
CA GLU A 31 4.68 -7.57 -13.32
C GLU A 31 5.64 -6.97 -12.29
N ARG A 32 5.51 -5.68 -12.04
CA ARG A 32 6.37 -4.98 -11.07
C ARG A 32 6.17 -5.50 -9.65
N MET A 33 4.90 -5.68 -9.26
CA MET A 33 4.60 -6.23 -7.94
C MET A 33 5.18 -7.63 -7.77
N ARG A 34 5.12 -8.45 -8.82
CA ARG A 34 5.68 -9.81 -8.78
C ARG A 34 7.20 -9.78 -8.70
N GLU A 35 7.86 -8.94 -9.50
CA GLU A 35 9.32 -8.83 -9.51
C GLU A 35 9.85 -8.39 -8.15
N LEU A 36 9.16 -7.48 -7.49
CA LEU A 36 9.58 -6.91 -6.21
C LEU A 36 9.02 -7.68 -5.01
N ASP A 37 8.15 -8.66 -5.24
CA ASP A 37 7.48 -9.44 -4.20
C ASP A 37 6.73 -8.53 -3.22
N ILE A 38 5.96 -7.60 -3.77
CA ILE A 38 5.13 -6.66 -3.01
C ILE A 38 3.70 -6.68 -3.54
N ASN A 39 2.76 -6.17 -2.75
CA ASN A 39 1.33 -6.24 -3.06
C ASN A 39 0.70 -4.89 -3.37
N ALA A 40 1.47 -3.81 -3.37
CA ALA A 40 0.95 -2.48 -3.65
C ALA A 40 2.06 -1.56 -4.15
N LEU A 41 1.65 -0.60 -4.99
CA LEU A 41 2.53 0.42 -5.54
C LEU A 41 1.85 1.77 -5.34
N VAL A 42 2.63 2.80 -5.02
CA VAL A 42 2.10 4.16 -4.94
C VAL A 42 2.08 4.76 -6.34
N VAL A 43 1.00 5.44 -6.65
CA VAL A 43 0.85 6.19 -7.91
C VAL A 43 1.05 7.65 -7.56
N PRO A 44 2.09 8.31 -8.10
CA PRO A 44 2.44 9.68 -7.69
C PRO A 44 1.57 10.75 -8.35
N THR A 45 0.27 10.64 -8.14
CA THR A 45 -0.70 11.63 -8.59
C THR A 45 -0.94 12.65 -7.46
N ASN A 46 -1.77 13.65 -7.70
CA ASN A 46 -2.12 14.66 -6.69
C ASN A 46 -3.65 14.74 -6.59
N PRO A 47 -4.27 14.20 -5.51
CA PRO A 47 -3.61 13.48 -4.41
C PRO A 47 -3.04 12.14 -4.85
N ARG A 48 -2.12 11.61 -4.04
CA ARG A 48 -1.50 10.32 -4.35
C ARG A 48 -2.50 9.18 -4.24
N ALA A 49 -2.26 8.12 -5.01
CA ALA A 49 -3.13 6.96 -5.09
C ALA A 49 -2.33 5.68 -4.88
N ILE A 50 -3.02 4.56 -4.74
CA ILE A 50 -2.42 3.23 -4.61
C ILE A 50 -3.06 2.29 -5.62
N VAL A 51 -2.25 1.43 -6.23
CA VAL A 51 -2.74 0.26 -6.96
C VAL A 51 -2.23 -0.99 -6.25
N SER A 52 -3.12 -1.95 -6.02
CA SER A 52 -2.80 -3.17 -5.27
C SER A 52 -3.04 -4.42 -6.11
N SER A 53 -2.51 -5.55 -5.61
CA SER A 53 -2.76 -6.84 -6.24
C SER A 53 -4.25 -7.17 -6.27
N THR A 54 -5.02 -6.73 -5.28
CA THR A 54 -6.47 -6.91 -5.26
C THR A 54 -7.13 -6.17 -6.43
N ASP A 55 -6.67 -4.95 -6.74
CA ASP A 55 -7.19 -4.18 -7.88
C ASP A 55 -6.96 -4.92 -9.20
N VAL A 56 -5.78 -5.53 -9.35
CA VAL A 56 -5.45 -6.32 -10.54
C VAL A 56 -6.35 -7.55 -10.62
N LEU A 57 -6.50 -8.25 -9.51
CA LEU A 57 -7.31 -9.46 -9.45
C LEU A 57 -8.77 -9.16 -9.77
N ASP A 58 -9.30 -8.06 -9.23
CA ASP A 58 -10.69 -7.64 -9.50
C ASP A 58 -10.89 -7.35 -10.99
N ALA A 59 -9.92 -6.68 -11.63
CA ALA A 59 -9.98 -6.38 -13.07
C ALA A 59 -10.02 -7.67 -13.89
N VAL A 60 -9.18 -8.64 -13.54
CA VAL A 60 -9.14 -9.94 -14.22
C VAL A 60 -10.46 -10.68 -14.01
N ALA A 61 -10.98 -10.68 -12.78
CA ALA A 61 -12.23 -11.37 -12.45
C ALA A 61 -13.44 -10.76 -13.19
N GLU A 62 -13.37 -9.47 -13.49
CA GLU A 62 -14.42 -8.77 -14.27
C GLU A 62 -14.28 -9.01 -15.77
N GLY A 63 -13.29 -9.76 -16.20
CA GLY A 63 -13.08 -10.06 -17.61
C GLY A 63 -12.42 -8.92 -18.40
N ARG A 64 -11.83 -7.94 -17.71
CA ARG A 64 -11.18 -6.79 -18.35
C ARG A 64 -9.78 -7.18 -18.82
N ASN A 65 -9.35 -6.59 -19.92
CA ASN A 65 -8.04 -6.86 -20.47
C ASN A 65 -6.99 -5.97 -19.80
N VAL A 66 -6.19 -6.55 -18.91
CA VAL A 66 -5.20 -5.81 -18.12
C VAL A 66 -4.09 -5.19 -18.97
N ALA A 67 -3.89 -5.68 -20.19
CA ALA A 67 -2.91 -5.10 -21.12
C ALA A 67 -3.39 -3.78 -21.72
N ASP A 68 -4.70 -3.54 -21.71
CA ASP A 68 -5.31 -2.33 -22.26
C ASP A 68 -5.73 -1.32 -21.19
N LEU A 69 -5.84 -1.78 -19.94
CA LEU A 69 -6.19 -0.89 -18.82
C LEU A 69 -4.95 -0.16 -18.31
N THR A 70 -5.13 1.11 -17.97
CA THR A 70 -4.06 1.86 -17.29
C THR A 70 -4.25 1.77 -15.79
N VAL A 71 -3.17 2.04 -15.06
CA VAL A 71 -3.19 2.08 -13.60
C VAL A 71 -4.26 3.06 -13.11
N SER A 72 -4.41 4.22 -13.80
CA SER A 72 -5.41 5.20 -13.42
C SER A 72 -6.85 4.68 -13.47
N ASP A 73 -7.11 3.63 -14.26
CA ASP A 73 -8.45 3.04 -14.38
C ASP A 73 -8.86 2.21 -13.15
N VAL A 74 -7.88 1.75 -12.38
CA VAL A 74 -8.14 0.81 -11.27
C VAL A 74 -7.60 1.28 -9.93
N MET A 75 -6.76 2.31 -9.88
CA MET A 75 -6.13 2.79 -8.65
C MET A 75 -7.17 3.33 -7.66
N THR A 76 -6.83 3.31 -6.38
CA THR A 76 -7.63 3.90 -5.32
C THR A 76 -7.07 5.28 -5.01
N GLU A 77 -7.90 6.32 -5.10
CA GLU A 77 -7.54 7.69 -4.80
C GLU A 77 -7.84 8.04 -3.34
N ASP A 78 -7.35 9.19 -2.89
CA ASP A 78 -7.59 9.70 -1.53
C ASP A 78 -7.20 8.68 -0.45
N VAL A 79 -5.98 8.17 -0.56
CA VAL A 79 -5.49 7.10 0.30
C VAL A 79 -5.18 7.65 1.69
N GLU A 80 -5.62 6.94 2.72
CA GLU A 80 -5.22 7.24 4.10
C GLU A 80 -3.73 6.99 4.27
N THR A 81 -3.07 7.81 5.10
CA THR A 81 -1.65 7.69 5.37
C THR A 81 -1.40 7.65 6.86
N VAL A 82 -0.20 7.23 7.25
CA VAL A 82 0.18 7.17 8.68
C VAL A 82 1.56 7.79 8.88
N SER A 83 1.80 8.25 10.10
CA SER A 83 3.11 8.71 10.54
C SER A 83 3.99 7.50 10.91
N PRO A 84 5.32 7.58 10.70
CA PRO A 84 6.22 6.52 11.15
C PRO A 84 6.23 6.34 12.67
N ASP A 85 5.75 7.33 13.43
CA ASP A 85 5.73 7.29 14.89
C ASP A 85 4.52 6.57 15.48
N LEU A 86 3.51 6.23 14.67
CA LEU A 86 2.34 5.52 15.17
C LEU A 86 2.73 4.11 15.62
N TYR A 87 2.01 3.62 16.61
CA TYR A 87 2.18 2.24 17.08
C TYR A 87 1.39 1.28 16.19
N MET A 88 1.86 0.05 16.06
CA MET A 88 1.23 -0.93 15.20
C MET A 88 -0.23 -1.25 15.62
N GLU A 89 -0.54 -1.16 16.91
CA GLU A 89 -1.92 -1.33 17.39
C GLU A 89 -2.84 -0.25 16.82
N GLU A 90 -2.34 0.97 16.68
CA GLU A 90 -3.11 2.07 16.10
C GLU A 90 -3.34 1.84 14.61
N VAL A 91 -2.33 1.33 13.90
CA VAL A 91 -2.44 0.98 12.49
C VAL A 91 -3.47 -0.12 12.29
N ALA A 92 -3.45 -1.15 13.15
CA ALA A 92 -4.41 -2.24 13.09
C ALA A 92 -5.84 -1.71 13.22
N ALA A 93 -6.06 -0.79 14.16
CA ALA A 93 -7.37 -0.18 14.36
C ALA A 93 -7.82 0.62 13.14
N MET A 94 -6.90 1.36 12.50
CA MET A 94 -7.20 2.12 11.29
C MET A 94 -7.59 1.20 10.14
N MET A 95 -6.84 0.14 9.94
CA MET A 95 -7.11 -0.82 8.86
C MET A 95 -8.47 -1.46 9.04
N GLU A 96 -8.82 -1.82 10.27
CA GLU A 96 -10.13 -2.41 10.58
C GLU A 96 -11.25 -1.40 10.38
N THR A 97 -11.07 -0.18 10.89
CA THR A 97 -12.09 0.87 10.82
C THR A 97 -12.40 1.27 9.38
N TYR A 98 -11.38 1.42 8.55
CA TYR A 98 -11.54 1.90 7.17
C TYR A 98 -11.62 0.77 6.14
N GLY A 99 -11.41 -0.48 6.56
CA GLY A 99 -11.44 -1.62 5.64
C GLY A 99 -10.32 -1.59 4.61
N ILE A 100 -9.13 -1.12 5.01
CA ILE A 100 -7.99 -0.97 4.10
C ILE A 100 -6.85 -1.89 4.52
N LYS A 101 -6.03 -2.28 3.55
CA LYS A 101 -4.96 -3.27 3.75
C LYS A 101 -3.56 -2.71 3.55
N HIS A 102 -3.47 -1.47 3.07
CA HIS A 102 -2.19 -0.82 2.79
C HIS A 102 -2.28 0.63 3.19
N LEU A 103 -1.27 1.12 3.90
CA LEU A 103 -1.18 2.51 4.32
C LEU A 103 0.21 3.04 3.98
N PRO A 104 0.30 4.05 3.10
CA PRO A 104 1.57 4.73 2.89
C PRO A 104 2.00 5.45 4.15
N VAL A 105 3.30 5.44 4.41
CA VAL A 105 3.90 6.10 5.56
C VAL A 105 4.48 7.42 5.10
N VAL A 106 4.09 8.50 5.77
CA VAL A 106 4.48 9.87 5.39
C VAL A 106 5.22 10.56 6.54
N ASP A 107 6.39 11.12 6.22
CA ASP A 107 7.19 11.93 7.12
C ASP A 107 7.81 13.02 6.24
N ASP A 108 7.09 14.13 6.06
CA ASP A 108 7.32 15.20 5.09
C ASP A 108 7.14 14.72 3.65
N ASP A 109 7.62 13.54 3.31
CA ASP A 109 7.41 12.90 2.04
C ASP A 109 7.02 11.44 2.32
N TYR A 110 6.66 10.71 1.27
CA TYR A 110 6.36 9.29 1.39
C TYR A 110 7.65 8.52 1.63
N VAL A 111 7.71 7.79 2.74
CA VAL A 111 8.93 7.09 3.15
C VAL A 111 8.81 5.57 3.18
N GLY A 112 7.59 5.04 3.13
CA GLY A 112 7.41 3.59 3.17
C GLY A 112 5.96 3.16 3.05
N MET A 113 5.72 1.88 3.29
CA MET A 113 4.40 1.27 3.21
C MET A 113 4.22 0.29 4.37
N ILE A 114 3.04 0.29 4.96
CA ILE A 114 2.62 -0.70 5.95
C ILE A 114 1.46 -1.50 5.36
N SER A 115 1.49 -2.81 5.51
CA SER A 115 0.42 -3.70 5.02
C SER A 115 -0.25 -4.44 6.16
N SER A 116 -1.44 -4.98 5.90
CA SER A 116 -2.15 -5.82 6.88
C SER A 116 -1.34 -7.07 7.23
N THR A 117 -0.53 -7.56 6.29
CA THR A 117 0.38 -8.68 6.55
C THR A 117 1.42 -8.31 7.60
N ASP A 118 1.96 -7.08 7.51
CA ASP A 118 2.91 -6.57 8.51
C ASP A 118 2.28 -6.50 9.90
N VAL A 119 1.01 -6.05 9.95
CA VAL A 119 0.26 -5.95 11.20
C VAL A 119 0.09 -7.34 11.82
N THR A 120 -0.35 -8.31 11.02
CA THR A 120 -0.56 -9.67 11.48
C THR A 120 0.74 -10.28 12.03
N ALA A 121 1.84 -10.08 11.30
CA ALA A 121 3.14 -10.63 11.71
C ALA A 121 3.63 -9.99 13.01
N THR A 122 3.31 -8.72 13.24
CA THR A 122 3.78 -7.98 14.42
C THR A 122 2.95 -8.28 15.66
N LEU A 123 1.63 -8.38 15.51
CA LEU A 123 0.70 -8.46 16.63
C LEU A 123 0.21 -9.87 16.96
N SER A 124 0.61 -10.87 16.18
CA SER A 124 0.19 -12.24 16.43
C SER A 124 1.04 -12.94 17.48
#